data_82507dbc992759942253f6f621cc0dfd
#
_entry.id   82507dbc992759942253f6f621cc0dfd
#
_cell.length_a   1.000
_cell.length_b   1.000
_cell.length_c   1.000
_cell.angle_alpha   90.00
_cell.angle_beta   90.00
_cell.angle_gamma   90.00
#
_symmetry.space_group_name_H-M   'P 1'
#
loop_
_entity.id
_entity.type
_entity.pdbx_description
1 polymer ?
#
loop_
_entity_poly.entity_id
_entity_poly.type
_entity_poly.pdbx_seq_one_letter_code
_entity_poly.pdbx_strand_id
1 'polypeptide(L)'
;MALKEIGVVENNYHILQKNTRTYLVEFRVGNHTISLDNFEWYERMSEETNAFCADLILDGIKVGDCSNEGRGGCANYHAYGNWELAREIEKEVCEVENYCFPSMKLNLYDVIDNIASIMVCFIANKTTTTTKAKAIIAYLVEQSNKYRAHYSKK
;
A
#
# COMPACT_ATOMS: atom_id res chain seq x y z
N MET A 1 13.59 -10.83 14.48
CA MET A 1 12.24 -11.43 14.61
C MET A 1 11.62 -11.67 13.24
N ALA A 2 11.06 -12.84 13.05
CA ALA A 2 10.36 -13.15 11.82
C ALA A 2 9.06 -12.33 11.74
N LEU A 3 8.78 -11.79 10.55
CA LEU A 3 7.51 -11.11 10.28
C LEU A 3 6.39 -12.13 10.24
N LYS A 4 5.26 -11.80 10.85
CA LYS A 4 4.08 -12.64 10.87
C LYS A 4 2.96 -11.98 10.08
N GLU A 5 2.40 -12.70 9.11
CA GLU A 5 1.24 -12.20 8.39
C GLU A 5 -0.01 -12.25 9.27
N ILE A 6 -0.71 -11.14 9.38
CA ILE A 6 -1.91 -11.02 10.22
C ILE A 6 -3.17 -10.73 9.41
N GLY A 7 -3.05 -10.50 8.12
CA GLY A 7 -4.19 -10.29 7.24
C GLY A 7 -3.80 -9.90 5.84
N VAL A 8 -4.81 -9.89 4.97
CA VAL A 8 -4.65 -9.50 3.55
C VAL A 8 -5.80 -8.58 3.18
N VAL A 9 -5.49 -7.48 2.49
CA VAL A 9 -6.48 -6.54 1.97
C VAL A 9 -6.41 -6.59 0.43
N GLU A 10 -7.58 -6.63 -0.22
CA GLU A 10 -7.69 -6.61 -1.68
C GLU A 10 -6.83 -7.66 -2.40
N ASN A 11 -6.74 -8.85 -1.81
CA ASN A 11 -6.02 -10.03 -2.31
C ASN A 11 -4.48 -9.90 -2.39
N ASN A 12 -3.94 -8.71 -2.61
CA ASN A 12 -2.52 -8.51 -2.88
C ASN A 12 -1.75 -7.80 -1.77
N TYR A 13 -2.44 -7.07 -0.88
CA TYR A 13 -1.78 -6.29 0.19
C TYR A 13 -1.72 -7.14 1.46
N HIS A 14 -0.53 -7.67 1.75
CA HIS A 14 -0.29 -8.51 2.91
C HIS A 14 0.17 -7.64 4.07
N ILE A 15 -0.49 -7.78 5.21
CA ILE A 15 -0.15 -7.03 6.42
C ILE A 15 0.70 -7.92 7.31
N LEU A 16 1.93 -7.50 7.54
CA LEU A 16 2.91 -8.24 8.32
C LEU A 16 3.18 -7.51 9.63
N GLN A 17 3.24 -8.25 10.72
CA GLN A 17 3.51 -7.72 12.03
C GLN A 17 4.94 -8.07 12.44
N LYS A 18 5.72 -7.04 12.78
CA LYS A 18 7.07 -7.22 13.35
C LYS A 18 7.00 -7.29 14.88
N ASN A 19 6.21 -6.40 15.48
CA ASN A 19 5.89 -6.39 16.91
C ASN A 19 4.53 -5.70 17.07
N THR A 20 4.04 -5.53 18.30
CA THR A 20 2.69 -4.98 18.55
C THR A 20 2.48 -3.55 18.05
N ARG A 21 3.55 -2.84 17.69
CA ARG A 21 3.48 -1.44 17.24
C ARG A 21 4.02 -1.21 15.84
N THR A 22 4.66 -2.22 15.24
CA THR A 22 5.33 -2.07 13.95
C THR A 22 4.74 -3.04 12.94
N TYR A 23 4.19 -2.49 11.87
CA TYR A 23 3.52 -3.23 10.80
C TYR A 23 4.15 -2.88 9.46
N LEU A 24 4.20 -3.85 8.58
CA LEU A 24 4.65 -3.68 7.21
C LEU A 24 3.52 -4.08 6.27
N VAL A 25 3.27 -3.28 5.27
CA VAL A 25 2.33 -3.61 4.19
C VAL A 25 3.14 -3.99 2.97
N GLU A 26 2.89 -5.19 2.45
CA GLU A 26 3.62 -5.71 1.29
C GLU A 26 2.63 -6.11 0.20
N PHE A 27 2.73 -5.46 -0.95
CA PHE A 27 1.99 -5.85 -2.14
C PHE A 27 2.76 -6.95 -2.85
N ARG A 28 2.07 -8.04 -3.18
CA ARG A 28 2.67 -9.19 -3.88
C ARG A 28 2.04 -9.38 -5.24
N VAL A 29 2.87 -9.52 -6.26
CA VAL A 29 2.46 -9.80 -7.63
C VAL A 29 3.51 -10.70 -8.29
N GLY A 30 3.09 -11.87 -8.79
CA GLY A 30 4.04 -12.86 -9.30
C GLY A 30 5.08 -13.23 -8.24
N ASN A 31 6.35 -13.11 -8.61
CA ASN A 31 7.48 -13.33 -7.69
C ASN A 31 8.03 -12.02 -7.13
N HIS A 32 7.30 -10.92 -7.29
CA HIS A 32 7.75 -9.59 -6.88
C HIS A 32 6.99 -9.08 -5.67
N THR A 33 7.68 -8.25 -4.88
CA THR A 33 7.08 -7.56 -3.73
C THR A 33 7.34 -6.07 -3.79
N ILE A 34 6.39 -5.28 -3.29
CA ILE A 34 6.49 -3.83 -3.20
C ILE A 34 6.13 -3.45 -1.77
N SER A 35 7.00 -2.68 -1.14
CA SER A 35 6.73 -2.15 0.21
C SER A 35 7.36 -0.77 0.37
N LEU A 36 7.01 -0.09 1.46
CA LEU A 36 7.53 1.22 1.80
C LEU A 36 8.23 1.13 3.16
N ASP A 37 9.39 1.77 3.27
CA ASP A 37 10.14 1.84 4.52
C ASP A 37 10.34 3.31 4.90
N ASN A 38 10.62 3.55 6.17
CA ASN A 38 10.78 4.92 6.70
C ASN A 38 9.61 5.84 6.31
N PHE A 39 8.40 5.30 6.46
CA PHE A 39 7.17 5.99 6.08
C PHE A 39 6.89 7.14 7.04
N GLU A 40 6.71 8.35 6.48
CA GLU A 40 6.32 9.54 7.24
C GLU A 40 5.02 10.11 6.66
N TRP A 41 4.01 10.23 7.51
CA TRP A 41 2.73 10.82 7.17
C TRP A 41 2.64 12.24 7.66
N TYR A 42 2.28 13.16 6.76
CA TYR A 42 2.13 14.58 7.07
C TYR A 42 0.64 14.94 7.14
N GLU A 43 0.03 14.71 8.29
CA GLU A 43 -1.41 14.89 8.49
C GLU A 43 -1.88 16.29 8.09
N ARG A 44 -1.14 17.32 8.49
CA ARG A 44 -1.50 18.72 8.22
C ARG A 44 -1.44 19.10 6.73
N MET A 45 -0.69 18.35 5.94
CA MET A 45 -0.56 18.58 4.50
C MET A 45 -1.53 17.71 3.69
N SER A 46 -2.26 16.83 4.36
CA SER A 46 -3.17 15.90 3.72
C SER A 46 -4.52 16.58 3.47
N GLU A 47 -4.63 17.32 2.37
CA GLU A 47 -5.84 18.06 2.00
C GLU A 47 -6.85 17.16 1.28
N GLU A 48 -6.48 16.64 0.12
CA GLU A 48 -7.36 15.77 -0.69
C GLU A 48 -6.89 14.32 -0.72
N THR A 49 -5.58 14.11 -0.57
CA THR A 49 -4.96 12.79 -0.49
C THR A 49 -4.03 12.75 0.71
N ASN A 50 -3.55 11.56 1.08
CA ASN A 50 -2.57 11.43 2.15
C ASN A 50 -1.22 11.97 1.71
N ALA A 51 -0.70 12.99 2.41
CA ALA A 51 0.65 13.49 2.20
C ALA A 51 1.64 12.60 2.94
N PHE A 52 2.65 12.09 2.24
CA PHE A 52 3.65 11.21 2.84
C PHE A 52 4.95 11.23 2.04
N CYS A 53 6.02 10.76 2.66
CA CYS A 53 7.23 10.34 1.96
C CYS A 53 7.73 9.03 2.57
N ALA A 54 8.44 8.25 1.77
CA ALA A 54 8.95 6.95 2.18
C ALA A 54 10.06 6.48 1.25
N ASP A 55 10.80 5.47 1.69
CA ASP A 55 11.69 4.72 0.82
C ASP A 55 10.88 3.69 0.05
N LEU A 56 11.18 3.54 -1.25
CA LEU A 56 10.55 2.53 -2.09
C LEU A 56 11.39 1.26 -2.08
N ILE A 57 10.76 0.16 -1.69
CA ILE A 57 11.40 -1.15 -1.59
C ILE A 57 10.77 -2.08 -2.64
N LEU A 58 11.59 -2.56 -3.57
CA LEU A 58 11.19 -3.52 -4.59
C LEU A 58 12.00 -4.81 -4.40
N ASP A 59 11.30 -5.94 -4.24
CA ASP A 59 11.94 -7.25 -4.00
C ASP A 59 12.90 -7.23 -2.81
N GLY A 60 12.53 -6.49 -1.76
CA GLY A 60 13.35 -6.38 -0.56
C GLY A 60 14.53 -5.44 -0.66
N ILE A 61 14.70 -4.75 -1.79
CA ILE A 61 15.82 -3.86 -2.05
C ILE A 61 15.33 -2.41 -2.08
N LYS A 62 16.01 -1.52 -1.35
CA LYS A 62 15.72 -0.09 -1.45
C LYS A 62 16.21 0.40 -2.82
N VAL A 63 15.26 0.80 -3.66
CA VAL A 63 15.56 1.27 -5.02
C VAL A 63 15.49 2.80 -5.16
N GLY A 64 14.84 3.47 -4.23
CA GLY A 64 14.69 4.90 -4.30
C GLY A 64 13.69 5.42 -3.27
N ASP A 65 12.92 6.43 -3.66
CA ASP A 65 11.95 7.05 -2.78
C ASP A 65 10.60 7.22 -3.48
N CYS A 66 9.58 7.53 -2.68
CA CYS A 66 8.25 7.86 -3.17
C CYS A 66 7.60 8.88 -2.25
N SER A 67 6.63 9.61 -2.78
CA SER A 67 5.93 10.66 -2.02
C SER A 67 4.59 11.02 -2.65
N ASN A 68 3.76 11.68 -1.86
CA ASN A 68 2.54 12.34 -2.33
C ASN A 68 2.41 13.65 -1.58
N GLU A 69 2.12 14.73 -2.29
CA GLU A 69 2.02 16.07 -1.70
C GLU A 69 0.70 16.31 -0.93
N GLY A 70 -0.29 15.44 -1.09
CA GLY A 70 -1.56 15.56 -0.37
C GLY A 70 -2.58 16.50 -0.98
N ARG A 71 -2.38 16.95 -2.22
CA ARG A 71 -3.24 17.92 -2.90
C ARG A 71 -4.14 17.31 -3.97
N GLY A 72 -4.35 16.01 -3.91
CA GLY A 72 -4.99 15.25 -4.98
C GLY A 72 -3.96 14.71 -5.96
N GLY A 73 -4.36 13.74 -6.76
CA GLY A 73 -3.46 13.08 -7.68
C GLY A 73 -2.73 11.91 -7.06
N CYS A 74 -1.95 11.22 -7.90
CA CYS A 74 -1.24 10.01 -7.50
C CYS A 74 0.14 10.32 -6.90
N ALA A 75 0.70 9.31 -6.24
CA ALA A 75 2.07 9.36 -5.74
C ALA A 75 3.08 9.44 -6.88
N ASN A 76 4.27 9.93 -6.56
CA ASN A 76 5.42 9.87 -7.44
C ASN A 76 6.47 8.93 -6.85
N TYR A 77 7.32 8.36 -7.69
CA TYR A 77 8.44 7.55 -7.22
C TYR A 77 9.67 7.74 -8.11
N HIS A 78 10.83 7.47 -7.53
CA HIS A 78 12.11 7.45 -8.22
C HIS A 78 12.83 6.15 -7.89
N ALA A 79 13.31 5.45 -8.91
CA ALA A 79 14.01 4.17 -8.76
C ALA A 79 15.46 4.30 -9.26
N TYR A 80 16.25 5.09 -8.57
CA TYR A 80 17.61 5.46 -8.95
C TYR A 80 18.48 4.24 -9.31
N GLY A 81 18.85 4.12 -10.60
CA GLY A 81 19.66 3.00 -11.07
C GLY A 81 18.95 1.65 -11.16
N ASN A 82 17.68 1.58 -10.81
CA ASN A 82 16.89 0.33 -10.76
C ASN A 82 15.62 0.41 -11.64
N TRP A 83 15.69 1.19 -12.71
CA TRP A 83 14.54 1.39 -13.59
C TRP A 83 14.09 0.12 -14.30
N GLU A 84 15.01 -0.80 -14.59
CA GLU A 84 14.67 -2.08 -15.22
C GLU A 84 13.79 -2.92 -14.31
N LEU A 85 14.16 -3.03 -13.03
CA LEU A 85 13.36 -3.75 -12.03
C LEU A 85 12.00 -3.09 -11.85
N ALA A 86 11.96 -1.76 -11.76
CA ALA A 86 10.71 -1.03 -11.62
C ALA A 86 9.78 -1.26 -12.82
N ARG A 87 10.30 -1.27 -14.04
CA ARG A 87 9.51 -1.54 -15.25
C ARG A 87 8.99 -2.97 -15.29
N GLU A 88 9.82 -3.93 -14.90
CA GLU A 88 9.41 -5.34 -14.85
C GLU A 88 8.26 -5.54 -13.87
N ILE A 89 8.36 -4.95 -12.69
CA ILE A 89 7.30 -5.02 -11.69
C ILE A 89 6.05 -4.30 -12.18
N GLU A 90 6.21 -3.13 -12.78
CA GLU A 90 5.08 -2.36 -13.31
C GLU A 90 4.29 -3.14 -14.36
N LYS A 91 4.98 -3.89 -15.24
CA LYS A 91 4.30 -4.74 -16.22
C LYS A 91 3.38 -5.76 -15.55
N GLU A 92 3.86 -6.40 -14.49
CA GLU A 92 3.05 -7.38 -13.76
C GLU A 92 1.92 -6.72 -12.97
N VAL A 93 2.18 -5.56 -12.36
CA VAL A 93 1.14 -4.79 -11.66
C VAL A 93 0.01 -4.39 -12.60
N CYS A 94 0.34 -3.97 -13.83
CA CYS A 94 -0.65 -3.56 -14.83
C CYS A 94 -1.55 -4.70 -15.31
N GLU A 95 -1.22 -5.95 -15.01
CA GLU A 95 -2.08 -7.10 -15.30
C GLU A 95 -3.06 -7.40 -14.14
N VAL A 96 -2.88 -6.76 -12.99
CA VAL A 96 -3.75 -6.96 -11.83
C VAL A 96 -4.98 -6.08 -11.93
N GLU A 97 -6.15 -6.67 -11.77
CA GLU A 97 -7.42 -5.96 -11.70
C GLU A 97 -7.43 -5.07 -10.46
N ASN A 98 -7.88 -3.82 -10.62
CA ASN A 98 -8.11 -2.95 -9.49
C ASN A 98 -9.27 -3.51 -8.67
N TYR A 99 -9.02 -3.87 -7.41
CA TYR A 99 -10.02 -4.54 -6.58
C TYR A 99 -11.30 -3.72 -6.40
N CYS A 100 -11.16 -2.44 -6.11
CA CYS A 100 -12.30 -1.55 -5.89
C CYS A 100 -13.00 -1.13 -7.19
N PHE A 101 -12.25 -1.12 -8.30
CA PHE A 101 -12.76 -0.70 -9.60
C PHE A 101 -12.45 -1.76 -10.65
N PRO A 102 -13.24 -2.87 -10.69
CA PRO A 102 -12.90 -4.05 -11.50
C PRO A 102 -12.71 -3.83 -13.01
N SER A 103 -13.25 -2.74 -13.54
CA SER A 103 -13.06 -2.40 -14.96
C SER A 103 -11.68 -1.79 -15.26
N MET A 104 -10.90 -1.49 -14.23
CA MET A 104 -9.60 -0.84 -14.37
C MET A 104 -8.47 -1.77 -13.95
N LYS A 105 -7.27 -1.50 -14.45
CA LYS A 105 -6.05 -2.18 -14.02
C LYS A 105 -5.28 -1.30 -13.05
N LEU A 106 -4.48 -1.93 -12.19
CA LEU A 106 -3.59 -1.20 -11.30
C LEU A 106 -2.37 -0.65 -12.05
N ASN A 107 -1.72 0.32 -11.46
CA ASN A 107 -0.38 0.75 -11.84
C ASN A 107 0.46 0.91 -10.57
N LEU A 108 1.76 1.10 -10.73
CA LEU A 108 2.67 1.16 -9.57
C LEU A 108 2.38 2.37 -8.68
N TYR A 109 1.97 3.49 -9.26
CA TYR A 109 1.58 4.69 -8.49
C TYR A 109 0.40 4.40 -7.57
N ASP A 110 -0.62 3.69 -8.09
CA ASP A 110 -1.79 3.28 -7.30
C ASP A 110 -1.40 2.35 -6.16
N VAL A 111 -0.50 1.40 -6.41
CA VAL A 111 -0.03 0.47 -5.39
C VAL A 111 0.65 1.22 -4.25
N ILE A 112 1.52 2.17 -4.58
CA ILE A 112 2.20 3.00 -3.58
C ILE A 112 1.18 3.78 -2.74
N ASP A 113 0.20 4.43 -3.37
CA ASP A 113 -0.84 5.17 -2.65
C ASP A 113 -1.70 4.25 -1.78
N ASN A 114 -2.02 3.05 -2.26
CA ASN A 114 -2.82 2.08 -1.52
C ASN A 114 -2.06 1.57 -0.27
N ILE A 115 -0.78 1.28 -0.42
CA ILE A 115 0.06 0.90 0.72
C ILE A 115 0.08 2.05 1.74
N ALA A 116 0.31 3.28 1.28
CA ALA A 116 0.33 4.46 2.14
C ALA A 116 -1.00 4.64 2.89
N SER A 117 -2.13 4.47 2.21
CA SER A 117 -3.45 4.58 2.82
C SER A 117 -3.66 3.57 3.94
N ILE A 118 -3.22 2.33 3.74
CA ILE A 118 -3.29 1.29 4.77
C ILE A 118 -2.42 1.67 5.96
N MET A 119 -1.19 2.12 5.71
CA MET A 119 -0.27 2.53 6.77
C MET A 119 -0.81 3.71 7.58
N VAL A 120 -1.42 4.70 6.90
CA VAL A 120 -2.05 5.84 7.57
C VAL A 120 -3.19 5.38 8.50
N CYS A 121 -3.97 4.39 8.09
CA CYS A 121 -5.02 3.84 8.95
C CYS A 121 -4.46 3.29 10.27
N PHE A 122 -3.33 2.58 10.21
CA PHE A 122 -2.68 2.08 11.41
C PHE A 122 -2.14 3.22 12.29
N ILE A 123 -1.50 4.20 11.68
CA ILE A 123 -0.91 5.34 12.40
C ILE A 123 -2.01 6.21 13.04
N ALA A 124 -3.01 6.60 12.26
CA ALA A 124 -4.10 7.48 12.71
C ALA A 124 -4.89 6.86 13.86
N ASN A 125 -5.03 5.54 13.88
CA ASN A 125 -5.75 4.83 14.94
C ASN A 125 -4.84 4.42 16.10
N LYS A 126 -3.58 4.85 16.11
CA LYS A 126 -2.61 4.57 17.17
C LYS A 126 -2.59 3.07 17.53
N THR A 127 -2.39 2.24 16.51
CA THR A 127 -2.45 0.79 16.64
C THR A 127 -1.29 0.27 17.46
N THR A 128 -1.58 -0.25 18.65
CA THR A 128 -0.57 -0.72 19.60
C THR A 128 -0.79 -2.17 20.03
N THR A 129 -1.85 -2.83 19.55
CA THR A 129 -2.16 -4.22 19.86
C THR A 129 -2.52 -4.99 18.60
N THR A 130 -2.29 -6.29 18.62
CA THR A 130 -2.66 -7.16 17.49
C THR A 130 -4.17 -7.19 17.28
N THR A 131 -4.95 -7.19 18.36
CA THR A 131 -6.41 -7.14 18.30
C THR A 131 -6.90 -5.91 17.54
N LYS A 132 -6.33 -4.75 17.87
CA LYS A 132 -6.68 -3.49 17.20
C LYS A 132 -6.27 -3.51 15.72
N ALA A 133 -5.08 -4.06 15.42
CA ALA A 133 -4.62 -4.21 14.05
C ALA A 133 -5.57 -5.07 13.22
N LYS A 134 -6.00 -6.21 13.76
CA LYS A 134 -6.94 -7.10 13.07
C LYS A 134 -8.30 -6.43 12.85
N ALA A 135 -8.75 -5.61 13.80
CA ALA A 135 -9.99 -4.85 13.66
C ALA A 135 -9.89 -3.82 12.51
N ILE A 136 -8.76 -3.15 12.38
CA ILE A 136 -8.51 -2.22 11.28
C ILE A 136 -8.49 -2.95 9.94
N ILE A 137 -7.83 -4.10 9.88
CA ILE A 137 -7.80 -4.92 8.65
C ILE A 137 -9.22 -5.33 8.27
N ALA A 138 -10.03 -5.80 9.21
CA ALA A 138 -11.42 -6.16 8.96
C ALA A 138 -12.24 -4.99 8.41
N TYR A 139 -12.03 -3.79 8.95
CA TYR A 139 -12.66 -2.57 8.46
C TYR A 139 -12.24 -2.26 7.02
N LEU A 140 -10.96 -2.34 6.72
CA LEU A 140 -10.44 -2.09 5.36
C LEU A 140 -10.99 -3.10 4.35
N VAL A 141 -11.05 -4.36 4.72
CA VAL A 141 -11.63 -5.43 3.87
C VAL A 141 -13.11 -5.14 3.61
N GLU A 142 -13.86 -4.76 4.63
CA GLU A 142 -15.28 -4.42 4.47
C GLU A 142 -15.47 -3.24 3.53
N GLN A 143 -14.68 -2.17 3.68
CA GLN A 143 -14.77 -1.01 2.80
C GLN A 143 -14.42 -1.35 1.36
N SER A 144 -13.35 -2.10 1.14
CA SER A 144 -12.95 -2.53 -0.20
C SER A 144 -14.03 -3.38 -0.87
N ASN A 145 -14.67 -4.26 -0.11
CA ASN A 145 -15.75 -5.11 -0.64
C ASN A 145 -16.99 -4.28 -1.00
N LYS A 146 -17.29 -3.25 -0.24
CA LYS A 146 -18.39 -2.33 -0.57
C LYS A 146 -18.14 -1.58 -1.87
N TYR A 147 -16.93 -1.05 -2.06
CA TYR A 147 -16.55 -0.38 -3.29
C TYR A 147 -16.61 -1.34 -4.48
N ARG A 148 -16.05 -2.54 -4.32
CA ARG A 148 -16.08 -3.57 -5.37
C ARG A 148 -17.51 -3.91 -5.77
N ALA A 149 -18.39 -4.13 -4.80
CA ALA A 149 -19.80 -4.45 -5.07
C ALA A 149 -20.49 -3.29 -5.81
N HIS A 150 -20.22 -2.06 -5.41
CA HIS A 150 -20.81 -0.86 -6.03
C HIS A 150 -20.37 -0.71 -7.49
N TYR A 151 -19.07 -0.79 -7.77
CA TYR A 151 -18.53 -0.56 -9.10
C TYR A 151 -18.61 -1.79 -10.03
N SER A 152 -18.82 -2.99 -9.50
CA SER A 152 -19.00 -4.20 -10.31
C SER A 152 -20.37 -4.26 -10.99
N LYS A 153 -21.34 -3.49 -10.52
CA LYS A 153 -22.71 -3.46 -11.08
C LYS A 153 -22.83 -2.64 -12.36
N LYS A 154 -21.75 -2.01 -12.76
CA LYS A 154 -21.74 -1.15 -13.96
C LYS A 154 -21.12 -1.93 -15.18
#